data_3667fd576f47d5e093317b825e711c0e
#
_entry.id   3667fd576f47d5e093317b825e711c0e
#
_cell.length_a   1.000
_cell.length_b   1.000
_cell.length_c   1.000
_cell.angle_alpha   90.00
_cell.angle_beta   90.00
_cell.angle_gamma   90.00
#
_symmetry.space_group_name_H-M   'P 1'
#
loop_
_entity.id
_entity.type
_entity.pdbx_description
1 polymer ?
#
loop_
_entity_poly.entity_id
_entity_poly.type
_entity_poly.pdbx_seq_one_letter_code
_entity_poly.pdbx_strand_id
1 'polypeptide(L)'
;FQSNIEAEFMEDNIQKFYLLSLQQEEIIPVNQAEISDVHFHMNEHFSFMAKFEVEPEVTLPNMKWKSLKVQRSNYIHDEHDIEDAITQLKKAHATIATVEDGAKEGDYLICTLQKLDVSGVPIIGKKYEKQYLRVGKGSFTENQKEKLIGLKPDDTTRIMLPVNKEEGDAEYELTVTNIEREILPEVNDDFLKLVNPELTSVDELTADVEKKIKA
;
A
#
# COMPACT_ATOMS: atom_id res chain seq x y z
N PHE A 1 -15.77 38.97 33.75
CA PHE A 1 -16.93 39.09 32.80
C PHE A 1 -16.53 39.83 31.52
N GLN A 2 -15.88 41.01 31.60
CA GLN A 2 -15.54 41.83 30.44
C GLN A 2 -14.54 41.12 29.50
N SER A 3 -13.50 40.50 30.01
CA SER A 3 -12.48 39.76 29.23
C SER A 3 -13.07 38.54 28.48
N ASN A 4 -14.08 37.88 29.02
CA ASN A 4 -14.74 36.78 28.34
C ASN A 4 -15.62 37.24 27.18
N ILE A 5 -16.31 38.40 27.34
CA ILE A 5 -17.10 38.99 26.27
C ILE A 5 -16.21 39.47 25.11
N GLU A 6 -15.07 40.07 25.44
CA GLU A 6 -14.11 40.52 24.44
C GLU A 6 -13.50 39.33 23.68
N ALA A 7 -13.20 38.22 24.37
CA ALA A 7 -12.69 36.99 23.73
C ALA A 7 -13.73 36.36 22.78
N GLU A 8 -14.96 36.22 23.22
CA GLU A 8 -16.08 35.70 22.41
C GLU A 8 -16.33 36.59 21.19
N PHE A 9 -16.32 37.92 21.39
CA PHE A 9 -16.46 38.90 20.29
C PHE A 9 -15.33 38.75 19.26
N MET A 10 -14.08 38.58 19.71
CA MET A 10 -12.94 38.39 18.81
C MET A 10 -13.05 37.10 18.03
N GLU A 11 -13.39 35.98 18.68
CA GLU A 11 -13.53 34.67 18.04
C GLU A 11 -14.59 34.67 16.94
N ASP A 12 -15.78 35.21 17.21
CA ASP A 12 -16.89 35.30 16.26
C ASP A 12 -16.57 36.22 15.06
N ASN A 13 -15.87 37.32 15.31
CA ASN A 13 -15.63 38.32 14.28
C ASN A 13 -14.37 38.02 13.45
N ILE A 14 -13.36 37.33 13.97
CA ILE A 14 -12.19 36.91 13.19
C ILE A 14 -12.63 36.10 11.97
N GLN A 15 -13.46 35.06 12.18
CA GLN A 15 -13.92 34.22 11.09
C GLN A 15 -14.73 34.98 10.06
N LYS A 16 -15.62 35.87 10.53
CA LYS A 16 -16.48 36.69 9.65
C LYS A 16 -15.65 37.65 8.82
N PHE A 17 -14.75 38.40 9.42
CA PHE A 17 -13.90 39.35 8.70
C PHE A 17 -12.90 38.69 7.79
N TYR A 18 -12.35 37.53 8.18
CA TYR A 18 -11.48 36.71 7.34
C TYR A 18 -12.20 36.30 6.04
N LEU A 19 -13.41 35.74 6.15
CA LEU A 19 -14.19 35.33 4.99
C LEU A 19 -14.60 36.50 4.09
N LEU A 20 -14.96 37.65 4.69
CA LEU A 20 -15.26 38.87 3.94
C LEU A 20 -14.05 39.39 3.18
N SER A 21 -12.87 39.40 3.80
CA SER A 21 -11.62 39.78 3.14
C SER A 21 -11.24 38.88 1.98
N LEU A 22 -11.36 37.55 2.15
CA LEU A 22 -11.13 36.59 1.07
C LEU A 22 -12.07 36.82 -0.12
N GLN A 23 -13.35 37.09 0.17
CA GLN A 23 -14.35 37.37 -0.86
C GLN A 23 -14.09 38.71 -1.58
N GLN A 24 -13.66 39.73 -0.86
CA GLN A 24 -13.36 41.04 -1.40
C GLN A 24 -12.11 41.03 -2.29
N GLU A 25 -11.10 40.28 -1.91
CA GLU A 25 -9.85 40.16 -2.65
C GLU A 25 -9.86 38.99 -3.67
N GLU A 26 -10.97 38.27 -3.78
CA GLU A 26 -11.15 37.12 -4.68
C GLU A 26 -10.07 36.00 -4.47
N ILE A 27 -9.62 35.82 -3.22
CA ILE A 27 -8.60 34.84 -2.84
C ILE A 27 -9.26 33.54 -2.42
N ILE A 28 -8.77 32.41 -2.95
CA ILE A 28 -9.18 31.06 -2.56
C ILE A 28 -8.00 30.40 -1.83
N PRO A 29 -8.07 30.23 -0.49
CA PRO A 29 -7.03 29.56 0.26
C PRO A 29 -7.06 28.03 0.02
N VAL A 30 -5.87 27.41 -0.02
CA VAL A 30 -5.71 25.96 -0.18
C VAL A 30 -5.75 25.24 1.17
N ASN A 31 -5.37 25.93 2.24
CA ASN A 31 -5.34 25.42 3.61
C ASN A 31 -6.10 26.31 4.58
N GLN A 32 -6.28 25.84 5.81
CA GLN A 32 -6.84 26.62 6.90
C GLN A 32 -5.84 27.71 7.33
N ALA A 33 -6.34 28.92 7.52
CA ALA A 33 -5.51 30.05 7.92
C ALA A 33 -5.03 29.92 9.37
N GLU A 34 -3.77 30.26 9.60
CA GLU A 34 -3.21 30.46 10.92
C GLU A 34 -3.41 31.93 11.32
N ILE A 35 -4.14 32.14 12.43
CA ILE A 35 -4.45 33.48 12.93
C ILE A 35 -3.42 33.86 14.00
N SER A 36 -2.83 35.02 13.84
CA SER A 36 -1.87 35.62 14.79
C SER A 36 -2.08 37.13 14.96
N ASP A 37 -1.38 37.75 15.88
CA ASP A 37 -1.33 39.19 16.12
C ASP A 37 -2.72 39.84 16.24
N VAL A 38 -3.57 39.23 17.07
CA VAL A 38 -4.93 39.71 17.30
C VAL A 38 -4.91 40.89 18.26
N HIS A 39 -5.31 42.06 17.80
CA HIS A 39 -5.42 43.26 18.58
C HIS A 39 -6.85 43.81 18.54
N PHE A 40 -7.40 44.03 19.73
CA PHE A 40 -8.71 44.61 19.91
C PHE A 40 -8.65 45.83 20.85
N HIS A 41 -9.08 46.97 20.34
CA HIS A 41 -9.22 48.18 21.14
C HIS A 41 -10.66 48.65 21.04
N MET A 42 -11.35 48.66 22.19
CA MET A 42 -12.75 49.06 22.27
C MET A 42 -12.98 50.48 21.71
N ASN A 43 -13.91 50.61 20.81
CA ASN A 43 -14.29 51.85 20.09
C ASN A 43 -13.20 52.42 19.14
N GLU A 44 -12.12 51.68 18.88
CA GLU A 44 -11.08 52.13 17.97
C GLU A 44 -10.94 51.20 16.78
N HIS A 45 -10.26 50.04 16.93
CA HIS A 45 -10.00 49.17 15.84
C HIS A 45 -9.91 47.70 16.29
N PHE A 46 -10.13 46.80 15.37
CA PHE A 46 -9.89 45.39 15.47
C PHE A 46 -8.98 44.95 14.32
N SER A 47 -7.88 44.32 14.63
CA SER A 47 -6.94 43.82 13.61
C SER A 47 -6.40 42.46 13.99
N PHE A 48 -6.10 41.66 12.97
CA PHE A 48 -5.46 40.35 13.11
C PHE A 48 -4.67 40.03 11.85
N MET A 49 -3.72 39.10 11.95
CA MET A 49 -2.97 38.57 10.81
C MET A 49 -3.45 37.16 10.51
N ALA A 50 -3.82 36.91 9.26
CA ALA A 50 -4.17 35.58 8.77
C ALA A 50 -3.13 35.12 7.75
N LYS A 51 -2.44 33.99 8.02
CA LYS A 51 -1.46 33.39 7.14
C LYS A 51 -2.02 32.11 6.55
N PHE A 52 -2.08 32.02 5.24
CA PHE A 52 -2.58 30.87 4.50
C PHE A 52 -1.84 30.71 3.18
N GLU A 53 -1.99 29.57 2.54
CA GLU A 53 -1.42 29.27 1.23
C GLU A 53 -2.47 29.45 0.14
N VAL A 54 -2.02 29.95 -1.00
CA VAL A 54 -2.85 30.12 -2.20
C VAL A 54 -2.25 29.30 -3.34
N GLU A 55 -3.10 28.87 -4.26
CA GLU A 55 -2.65 28.21 -5.47
C GLU A 55 -1.84 29.20 -6.34
N PRO A 56 -0.61 28.85 -6.75
CA PRO A 56 0.19 29.76 -7.55
C PRO A 56 -0.39 29.92 -8.96
N GLU A 57 -0.43 31.16 -9.46
CA GLU A 57 -0.73 31.41 -10.86
C GLU A 57 0.42 30.88 -11.73
N VAL A 58 0.17 29.78 -12.43
CA VAL A 58 1.13 29.21 -13.38
C VAL A 58 0.96 29.87 -14.73
N THR A 59 1.81 30.85 -15.02
CA THR A 59 1.94 31.39 -16.38
C THR A 59 2.85 30.49 -17.21
N LEU A 60 2.27 29.76 -18.15
CA LEU A 60 3.05 28.99 -19.10
C LEU A 60 3.80 29.94 -20.05
N PRO A 61 5.12 29.88 -20.10
CA PRO A 61 5.85 30.64 -21.11
C PRO A 61 5.40 30.19 -22.50
N ASN A 62 5.48 31.10 -23.50
CA ASN A 62 5.13 30.83 -24.90
C ASN A 62 6.00 29.68 -25.45
N MET A 63 5.79 28.47 -25.00
CA MET A 63 6.51 27.30 -25.46
C MET A 63 5.96 26.84 -26.78
N LYS A 64 6.84 26.80 -27.78
CA LYS A 64 6.53 26.15 -29.05
C LYS A 64 6.48 24.63 -28.76
N TRP A 65 5.31 24.11 -28.43
CA TRP A 65 5.10 22.69 -28.11
C TRP A 65 5.69 21.75 -29.19
N LYS A 66 5.78 22.19 -30.44
CA LYS A 66 6.43 21.47 -31.56
C LYS A 66 7.95 21.33 -31.41
N SER A 67 8.59 22.13 -30.55
CA SER A 67 10.05 22.04 -30.29
C SER A 67 10.42 21.21 -29.08
N LEU A 68 9.43 20.71 -28.33
CA LEU A 68 9.66 19.81 -27.22
C LEU A 68 10.13 18.44 -27.71
N LYS A 69 11.35 18.07 -27.33
CA LYS A 69 11.87 16.73 -27.56
C LYS A 69 11.51 15.86 -26.36
N VAL A 70 10.66 14.89 -26.59
CA VAL A 70 10.28 13.90 -25.57
C VAL A 70 11.00 12.59 -25.92
N GLN A 71 11.71 12.03 -24.95
CA GLN A 71 12.23 10.67 -25.09
C GLN A 71 11.07 9.69 -24.88
N ARG A 72 10.78 8.90 -25.90
CA ARG A 72 9.85 7.78 -25.82
C ARG A 72 10.66 6.51 -25.54
N SER A 73 10.43 5.88 -24.41
CA SER A 73 10.93 4.54 -24.15
C SER A 73 10.18 3.55 -25.05
N ASN A 74 10.90 2.86 -25.92
CA ASN A 74 10.34 1.70 -26.63
C ASN A 74 10.60 0.48 -25.78
N TYR A 75 9.53 -0.12 -25.26
CA TYR A 75 9.59 -1.43 -24.65
C TYR A 75 9.62 -2.48 -25.75
N ILE A 76 10.64 -3.33 -25.75
CA ILE A 76 10.76 -4.48 -26.65
C ILE A 76 10.47 -5.69 -25.76
N HIS A 77 9.30 -6.32 -25.96
CA HIS A 77 8.93 -7.56 -25.28
C HIS A 77 9.72 -8.73 -25.88
N ASP A 78 10.00 -9.70 -25.05
CA ASP A 78 10.61 -10.96 -25.44
C ASP A 78 9.69 -12.16 -25.09
N GLU A 79 10.16 -13.38 -25.36
CA GLU A 79 9.41 -14.60 -25.06
C GLU A 79 9.17 -14.76 -23.56
N HIS A 80 10.08 -14.26 -22.73
CA HIS A 80 9.98 -14.35 -21.28
C HIS A 80 8.80 -13.50 -20.72
N ASP A 81 8.58 -12.33 -21.31
CA ASP A 81 7.42 -11.49 -20.92
C ASP A 81 6.09 -12.19 -21.21
N ILE A 82 6.03 -12.97 -22.30
CA ILE A 82 4.84 -13.74 -22.64
C ILE A 82 4.64 -14.91 -21.65
N GLU A 83 5.69 -15.62 -21.32
CA GLU A 83 5.65 -16.71 -20.31
C GLU A 83 5.25 -16.17 -18.94
N ASP A 84 5.79 -15.04 -18.53
CA ASP A 84 5.42 -14.37 -17.29
C ASP A 84 3.96 -13.95 -17.27
N ALA A 85 3.45 -13.39 -18.36
CA ALA A 85 2.05 -13.01 -18.48
C ALA A 85 1.11 -14.23 -18.40
N ILE A 86 1.44 -15.34 -19.08
CA ILE A 86 0.69 -16.60 -18.99
C ILE A 86 0.74 -17.15 -17.55
N THR A 87 1.91 -17.04 -16.89
CA THR A 87 2.07 -17.44 -15.50
C THR A 87 1.20 -16.60 -14.57
N GLN A 88 1.08 -15.29 -14.80
CA GLN A 88 0.18 -14.41 -14.03
C GLN A 88 -1.30 -14.79 -14.27
N LEU A 89 -1.67 -15.11 -15.51
CA LEU A 89 -3.03 -15.61 -15.80
C LEU A 89 -3.33 -16.91 -15.06
N LYS A 90 -2.39 -17.86 -15.04
CA LYS A 90 -2.53 -19.12 -14.27
C LYS A 90 -2.67 -18.84 -12.77
N LYS A 91 -1.92 -17.88 -12.22
CA LYS A 91 -2.02 -17.49 -10.80
C LYS A 91 -3.37 -16.84 -10.49
N ALA A 92 -3.92 -16.03 -11.40
CA ALA A 92 -5.24 -15.43 -11.22
C ALA A 92 -6.37 -16.45 -11.13
N HIS A 93 -6.17 -17.63 -11.74
CA HIS A 93 -7.13 -18.75 -11.75
C HIS A 93 -6.66 -19.96 -10.93
N ALA A 94 -5.66 -19.75 -10.05
CA ALA A 94 -5.16 -20.80 -9.17
C ALA A 94 -6.23 -21.21 -8.15
N THR A 95 -6.28 -22.50 -7.83
CA THR A 95 -7.06 -23.00 -6.72
C THR A 95 -6.18 -23.17 -5.48
N ILE A 96 -6.74 -22.90 -4.31
CA ILE A 96 -6.03 -23.07 -3.05
C ILE A 96 -6.39 -24.44 -2.49
N ALA A 97 -5.37 -25.25 -2.23
CA ALA A 97 -5.55 -26.57 -1.60
C ALA A 97 -4.73 -26.64 -0.31
N THR A 98 -5.32 -27.24 0.70
CA THR A 98 -4.62 -27.62 1.92
C THR A 98 -3.70 -28.80 1.66
N VAL A 99 -2.45 -28.72 2.12
CA VAL A 99 -1.43 -29.76 1.93
C VAL A 99 -0.78 -30.14 3.26
N GLU A 100 -0.36 -31.41 3.34
CA GLU A 100 0.31 -31.97 4.54
C GLU A 100 1.74 -32.46 4.23
N ASP A 101 2.20 -32.32 2.99
CA ASP A 101 3.50 -32.84 2.51
C ASP A 101 4.70 -31.97 2.90
N GLY A 102 4.47 -30.97 3.70
CA GLY A 102 5.47 -29.97 4.11
C GLY A 102 5.50 -28.74 3.21
N ALA A 103 5.81 -27.60 3.83
CA ALA A 103 5.79 -26.30 3.21
C ALA A 103 6.87 -26.20 2.12
N LYS A 104 6.49 -25.65 0.96
CA LYS A 104 7.38 -25.33 -0.16
C LYS A 104 7.44 -23.84 -0.40
N GLU A 105 8.40 -23.42 -1.20
CA GLU A 105 8.47 -22.01 -1.62
C GLU A 105 7.20 -21.62 -2.39
N GLY A 106 6.59 -20.50 -1.97
CA GLY A 106 5.33 -20.01 -2.51
C GLY A 106 4.08 -20.39 -1.73
N ASP A 107 4.15 -21.41 -0.86
CA ASP A 107 3.04 -21.82 0.00
C ASP A 107 2.71 -20.76 1.05
N TYR A 108 1.46 -20.78 1.53
CA TYR A 108 1.00 -19.99 2.65
C TYR A 108 0.92 -20.85 3.91
N LEU A 109 1.65 -20.43 4.94
CA LEU A 109 1.54 -21.01 6.27
C LEU A 109 0.47 -20.25 7.05
N ILE A 110 -0.57 -20.94 7.46
CA ILE A 110 -1.49 -20.45 8.48
C ILE A 110 -0.91 -20.86 9.81
N CYS A 111 -0.52 -19.88 10.62
CA CYS A 111 0.23 -20.13 11.82
C CYS A 111 -0.21 -19.27 12.99
N THR A 112 0.21 -19.67 14.16
CA THR A 112 0.16 -18.88 15.39
C THR A 112 1.55 -18.36 15.69
N LEU A 113 1.67 -17.06 15.96
CA LEU A 113 2.90 -16.38 16.33
C LEU A 113 2.84 -15.98 17.80
N GLN A 114 3.80 -16.43 18.60
CA GLN A 114 3.96 -16.01 20.00
C GLN A 114 5.25 -15.21 20.12
N LYS A 115 5.16 -13.92 20.47
CA LYS A 115 6.35 -13.07 20.68
C LYS A 115 7.12 -13.57 21.90
N LEU A 116 8.45 -13.67 21.73
CA LEU A 116 9.38 -14.04 22.77
C LEU A 116 10.11 -12.81 23.31
N ASP A 117 10.55 -12.87 24.55
CA ASP A 117 11.49 -11.89 25.11
C ASP A 117 12.94 -12.23 24.72
N VAL A 118 13.88 -11.39 25.17
CA VAL A 118 15.33 -11.58 24.91
C VAL A 118 15.91 -12.87 25.52
N SER A 119 15.18 -13.51 26.43
CA SER A 119 15.54 -14.78 27.06
C SER A 119 14.88 -15.99 26.38
N GLY A 120 14.06 -15.74 25.33
CA GLY A 120 13.31 -16.75 24.61
C GLY A 120 12.04 -17.23 25.34
N VAL A 121 11.53 -16.44 26.30
CA VAL A 121 10.31 -16.75 27.07
C VAL A 121 9.10 -16.08 26.42
N PRO A 122 7.97 -16.78 26.30
CA PRO A 122 6.75 -16.22 25.73
C PRO A 122 6.22 -15.01 26.51
N ILE A 123 5.98 -13.90 25.82
CA ILE A 123 5.39 -12.70 26.42
C ILE A 123 3.87 -12.87 26.47
N ILE A 124 3.29 -12.80 27.68
CA ILE A 124 1.86 -12.94 27.90
C ILE A 124 1.10 -11.84 27.15
N GLY A 125 0.02 -12.23 26.45
CA GLY A 125 -0.82 -11.31 25.68
C GLY A 125 -0.26 -10.88 24.32
N LYS A 126 0.91 -11.40 23.91
CA LYS A 126 1.53 -11.16 22.61
C LYS A 126 1.48 -12.41 21.71
N LYS A 127 0.30 -13.03 21.65
CA LYS A 127 -0.01 -14.19 20.80
C LYS A 127 -0.92 -13.73 19.66
N TYR A 128 -0.55 -14.06 18.45
CA TYR A 128 -1.28 -13.72 17.23
C TYR A 128 -1.68 -14.99 16.52
N GLU A 129 -2.96 -15.28 16.50
CA GLU A 129 -3.51 -16.48 15.89
C GLU A 129 -3.92 -16.22 14.44
N LYS A 130 -3.99 -17.27 13.63
CA LYS A 130 -4.39 -17.23 12.21
C LYS A 130 -3.62 -16.21 11.37
N GLN A 131 -2.31 -16.16 11.56
CA GLN A 131 -1.45 -15.33 10.72
C GLN A 131 -1.09 -16.07 9.44
N TYR A 132 -1.08 -15.33 8.32
CA TYR A 132 -0.69 -15.85 7.01
C TYR A 132 0.73 -15.43 6.68
N LEU A 133 1.62 -16.39 6.50
CA LEU A 133 3.00 -16.16 6.10
C LEU A 133 3.27 -16.86 4.77
N ARG A 134 3.74 -16.12 3.76
CA ARG A 134 4.13 -16.72 2.49
C ARG A 134 5.59 -17.15 2.53
N VAL A 135 5.86 -18.42 2.28
CA VAL A 135 7.20 -18.97 2.25
C VAL A 135 7.98 -18.41 1.05
N GLY A 136 9.14 -17.80 1.30
CA GLY A 136 10.04 -17.30 0.25
C GLY A 136 9.72 -15.91 -0.30
N LYS A 137 8.66 -15.23 0.17
CA LYS A 137 8.36 -13.82 -0.15
C LYS A 137 8.19 -13.01 1.12
N GLY A 138 8.64 -11.75 1.08
CA GLY A 138 8.51 -10.82 2.21
C GLY A 138 9.85 -10.47 2.85
N SER A 139 9.80 -10.06 4.12
CA SER A 139 10.95 -9.57 4.89
C SER A 139 11.83 -10.68 5.49
N PHE A 140 11.78 -11.87 4.94
CA PHE A 140 12.57 -13.01 5.46
C PHE A 140 13.97 -13.01 4.87
N THR A 141 14.97 -13.23 5.73
CA THR A 141 16.33 -13.58 5.30
C THR A 141 16.38 -15.00 4.75
N GLU A 142 17.41 -15.34 3.95
CA GLU A 142 17.57 -16.72 3.42
C GLU A 142 17.55 -17.77 4.54
N ASN A 143 18.22 -17.53 5.66
CA ASN A 143 18.23 -18.45 6.81
C ASN A 143 16.84 -18.64 7.44
N GLN A 144 15.98 -17.64 7.40
CA GLN A 144 14.60 -17.76 7.90
C GLN A 144 13.72 -18.51 6.91
N LYS A 145 13.93 -18.28 5.61
CA LYS A 145 13.26 -19.01 4.53
C LYS A 145 13.52 -20.52 4.64
N GLU A 146 14.80 -20.91 4.85
CA GLU A 146 15.17 -22.31 5.04
C GLU A 146 14.47 -22.97 6.24
N LYS A 147 14.25 -22.22 7.33
CA LYS A 147 13.52 -22.72 8.51
C LYS A 147 12.03 -22.95 8.26
N LEU A 148 11.44 -22.27 7.28
CA LEU A 148 10.02 -22.39 6.94
C LEU A 148 9.76 -23.52 5.94
N ILE A 149 10.75 -23.85 5.09
CA ILE A 149 10.64 -24.93 4.10
C ILE A 149 10.64 -26.27 4.82
N GLY A 150 9.69 -27.13 4.43
CA GLY A 150 9.55 -28.49 4.97
C GLY A 150 8.74 -28.59 6.25
N LEU A 151 8.34 -27.47 6.87
CA LEU A 151 7.45 -27.50 8.04
C LEU A 151 6.12 -28.16 7.67
N LYS A 152 5.60 -28.92 8.59
CA LYS A 152 4.30 -29.60 8.52
C LYS A 152 3.30 -28.95 9.48
N PRO A 153 2.01 -29.25 9.36
CA PRO A 153 1.04 -28.90 10.39
C PRO A 153 1.52 -29.38 11.77
N ASP A 154 1.31 -28.56 12.81
CA ASP A 154 1.73 -28.71 14.21
C ASP A 154 3.25 -28.54 14.46
N ASP A 155 4.07 -28.37 13.46
CA ASP A 155 5.47 -28.03 13.64
C ASP A 155 5.65 -26.63 14.24
N THR A 156 6.68 -26.49 15.08
CA THR A 156 7.03 -25.24 15.72
C THR A 156 8.47 -24.84 15.40
N THR A 157 8.68 -23.58 15.05
CA THR A 157 10.01 -23.02 14.77
C THR A 157 10.14 -21.60 15.30
N ARG A 158 11.37 -21.08 15.39
CA ARG A 158 11.63 -19.70 15.81
C ARG A 158 12.10 -18.86 14.64
N ILE A 159 11.46 -17.73 14.46
CA ILE A 159 11.76 -16.79 13.38
C ILE A 159 11.88 -15.36 13.92
N MET A 160 12.63 -14.53 13.21
CA MET A 160 12.70 -13.09 13.46
C MET A 160 11.75 -12.39 12.52
N LEU A 161 10.88 -11.53 13.04
CA LEU A 161 9.97 -10.72 12.23
C LEU A 161 10.15 -9.24 12.57
N PRO A 162 10.12 -8.35 11.57
CA PRO A 162 10.11 -6.92 11.81
C PRO A 162 8.81 -6.51 12.51
N VAL A 163 8.92 -5.80 13.61
CA VAL A 163 7.75 -5.28 14.36
C VAL A 163 7.35 -3.93 13.78
N ASN A 164 8.27 -2.97 13.80
CA ASN A 164 8.13 -1.65 13.20
C ASN A 164 9.54 -1.02 13.03
N LYS A 165 9.60 0.19 12.45
CA LYS A 165 10.89 0.89 12.21
C LYS A 165 11.63 1.30 13.50
N GLU A 166 10.92 1.40 14.62
CA GLU A 166 11.47 1.87 15.90
C GLU A 166 11.90 0.72 16.80
N GLU A 167 11.14 -0.40 16.81
CA GLU A 167 11.42 -1.56 17.67
C GLU A 167 12.37 -2.58 17.04
N GLY A 168 12.60 -2.50 15.72
CA GLY A 168 13.43 -3.46 14.99
C GLY A 168 12.82 -4.84 14.87
N ASP A 169 13.67 -5.88 14.78
CA ASP A 169 13.25 -7.27 14.66
C ASP A 169 13.00 -7.89 16.05
N ALA A 170 11.95 -8.68 16.15
CA ALA A 170 11.65 -9.46 17.35
C ALA A 170 11.56 -10.96 17.04
N GLU A 171 11.94 -11.78 18.02
CA GLU A 171 11.85 -13.23 17.92
C GLU A 171 10.43 -13.69 18.21
N TYR A 172 9.94 -14.59 17.35
CA TYR A 172 8.64 -15.22 17.50
C TYR A 172 8.78 -16.73 17.43
N GLU A 173 8.04 -17.42 18.27
CA GLU A 173 7.74 -18.83 18.12
C GLU A 173 6.55 -18.97 17.18
N LEU A 174 6.76 -19.63 16.06
CA LEU A 174 5.77 -19.90 15.03
C LEU A 174 5.33 -21.36 15.14
N THR A 175 4.03 -21.58 15.31
CA THR A 175 3.41 -22.91 15.23
C THR A 175 2.52 -22.95 13.99
N VAL A 176 2.81 -23.89 13.09
CA VAL A 176 2.03 -24.08 11.86
C VAL A 176 0.70 -24.74 12.21
N THR A 177 -0.41 -24.13 11.80
CA THR A 177 -1.73 -24.71 11.96
C THR A 177 -2.16 -25.44 10.70
N ASN A 178 -1.86 -24.84 9.53
CA ASN A 178 -2.25 -25.37 8.23
C ASN A 178 -1.31 -24.85 7.16
N ILE A 179 -1.25 -25.56 6.03
CA ILE A 179 -0.47 -25.13 4.86
C ILE A 179 -1.40 -25.09 3.66
N GLU A 180 -1.43 -23.95 3.00
CA GLU A 180 -2.20 -23.73 1.80
C GLU A 180 -1.25 -23.52 0.62
N ARG A 181 -1.51 -24.24 -0.47
CA ARG A 181 -0.74 -24.18 -1.72
C ARG A 181 -1.61 -23.70 -2.87
N GLU A 182 -1.08 -22.74 -3.62
CA GLU A 182 -1.67 -22.34 -4.90
C GLU A 182 -1.38 -23.43 -5.94
N ILE A 183 -2.43 -24.14 -6.37
CA ILE A 183 -2.34 -25.09 -7.48
C ILE A 183 -2.67 -24.33 -8.76
N LEU A 184 -1.64 -24.15 -9.59
CA LEU A 184 -1.78 -23.51 -10.88
C LEU A 184 -2.48 -24.46 -11.86
N PRO A 185 -3.51 -23.98 -12.61
CA PRO A 185 -4.15 -24.78 -13.63
C PRO A 185 -3.17 -25.11 -14.77
N GLU A 186 -3.35 -26.25 -15.39
CA GLU A 186 -2.69 -26.58 -16.65
C GLU A 186 -3.33 -25.78 -17.78
N VAL A 187 -2.52 -25.40 -18.79
CA VAL A 187 -3.03 -24.70 -19.97
C VAL A 187 -3.68 -25.72 -20.89
N ASN A 188 -4.95 -25.95 -20.67
CA ASN A 188 -5.80 -26.86 -21.42
C ASN A 188 -7.04 -26.11 -21.94
N ASP A 189 -7.92 -26.82 -22.69
CA ASP A 189 -9.12 -26.22 -23.27
C ASP A 189 -10.07 -25.62 -22.22
N ASP A 190 -10.13 -26.19 -21.03
CA ASP A 190 -10.93 -25.64 -19.93
C ASP A 190 -10.35 -24.33 -19.40
N PHE A 191 -9.03 -24.26 -19.27
CA PHE A 191 -8.33 -23.02 -18.89
C PHE A 191 -8.50 -21.94 -19.95
N LEU A 192 -8.37 -22.28 -21.25
CA LEU A 192 -8.58 -21.33 -22.35
C LEU A 192 -9.97 -20.70 -22.29
N LYS A 193 -11.02 -21.51 -22.11
CA LYS A 193 -12.38 -21.03 -21.97
C LYS A 193 -12.63 -20.21 -20.72
N LEU A 194 -11.88 -20.49 -19.64
CA LEU A 194 -11.95 -19.72 -18.39
C LEU A 194 -11.33 -18.32 -18.56
N VAL A 195 -10.24 -18.21 -19.32
CA VAL A 195 -9.57 -16.94 -19.61
C VAL A 195 -10.34 -16.11 -20.63
N ASN A 196 -10.72 -16.74 -21.73
CA ASN A 196 -11.54 -16.14 -22.78
C ASN A 196 -12.30 -17.24 -23.56
N PRO A 197 -13.63 -17.25 -23.55
CA PRO A 197 -14.45 -18.27 -24.24
C PRO A 197 -14.27 -18.38 -25.76
N GLU A 198 -13.65 -17.34 -26.36
CA GLU A 198 -13.39 -17.30 -27.81
C GLU A 198 -12.07 -18.01 -28.19
N LEU A 199 -11.20 -18.30 -27.21
CA LEU A 199 -9.94 -18.99 -27.48
C LEU A 199 -10.15 -20.50 -27.68
N THR A 200 -9.52 -21.02 -28.72
CA THR A 200 -9.61 -22.44 -29.10
C THR A 200 -8.28 -23.19 -29.00
N SER A 201 -7.15 -22.43 -28.88
CA SER A 201 -5.83 -23.04 -28.82
C SER A 201 -4.86 -22.22 -27.93
N VAL A 202 -3.79 -22.89 -27.49
CA VAL A 202 -2.69 -22.23 -26.74
C VAL A 202 -1.99 -21.17 -27.57
N ASP A 203 -1.87 -21.42 -28.88
CA ASP A 203 -1.23 -20.45 -29.80
C ASP A 203 -2.05 -19.15 -29.90
N GLU A 204 -3.38 -19.27 -29.90
CA GLU A 204 -4.27 -18.11 -29.86
C GLU A 204 -4.17 -17.34 -28.54
N LEU A 205 -4.04 -18.03 -27.40
CA LEU A 205 -3.80 -17.40 -26.11
C LEU A 205 -2.48 -16.62 -26.14
N THR A 206 -1.42 -17.24 -26.65
CA THR A 206 -0.09 -16.60 -26.77
C THR A 206 -0.16 -15.34 -27.62
N ALA A 207 -0.82 -15.41 -28.78
CA ALA A 207 -1.00 -14.26 -29.67
C ALA A 207 -1.86 -13.15 -29.03
N ASP A 208 -2.90 -13.48 -28.27
CA ASP A 208 -3.72 -12.50 -27.55
C ASP A 208 -2.92 -11.80 -26.43
N VAL A 209 -2.13 -12.57 -25.66
CA VAL A 209 -1.22 -12.03 -24.65
C VAL A 209 -0.18 -11.11 -25.28
N GLU A 210 0.47 -11.54 -26.36
CA GLU A 210 1.44 -10.72 -27.10
C GLU A 210 0.83 -9.40 -27.59
N LYS A 211 -0.39 -9.45 -28.12
CA LYS A 211 -1.11 -8.26 -28.56
C LYS A 211 -1.41 -7.29 -27.39
N LYS A 212 -1.76 -7.84 -26.22
CA LYS A 212 -2.02 -7.02 -25.01
C LYS A 212 -0.75 -6.39 -24.44
N ILE A 213 0.39 -7.07 -24.51
CA ILE A 213 1.70 -6.51 -24.10
C ILE A 213 2.12 -5.36 -25.04
N LYS A 214 1.79 -5.44 -26.33
CA LYS A 214 2.13 -4.42 -27.34
C LYS A 214 1.22 -3.18 -27.31
N ALA A 215 0.05 -3.23 -26.69
CA ALA A 215 -0.94 -2.15 -26.70
C ALA A 215 -0.68 -1.10 -25.64
#